data_224969f630b150d5ddd1331d7da0880b
#
_entry.id   224969f630b150d5ddd1331d7da0880b
#
_cell.length_a   1.000
_cell.length_b   1.000
_cell.length_c   1.000
_cell.angle_alpha   90.00
_cell.angle_beta   90.00
_cell.angle_gamma   90.00
#
_symmetry.space_group_name_H-M   'P 1'
#
loop_
_entity.id
_entity.type
_entity.pdbx_description
1 polymer ?
#
loop_
_entity_poly.entity_id
_entity_poly.type
_entity_poly.pdbx_seq_one_letter_code
_entity_poly.pdbx_strand_id
1 'polypeptide(L)'
;VDVELENPFSEDAEFTVALRESTVCDAEKNPVSSKRCEGMEAFYLSSTRCRVKAGATGKLTVSFLPFEAPAHFTALLGVFDSKAGEYYYELMGTSSPPLPLETYKMQVKAEASGTKDIILPLRNMQVERARTWLQNRGAGPPNPPDYINYDVKVSSPYYNAPKQVSIYNGNAAGGKGEGKGRGPAADRSQGGDGRRPSAQASQVAKLVVEFWPKEPGVYPCTVTLTSDVDIRIYQFEGTGPQSCWRVP
;
A
#
# COMPACT_ATOMS: atom_id res chain seq x y z
N VAL A 1 -10.49 2.37 -15.81
CA VAL A 1 -11.49 3.01 -16.71
C VAL A 1 -10.83 3.18 -18.06
N ASP A 2 -11.57 2.92 -19.13
CA ASP A 2 -11.09 3.18 -20.49
C ASP A 2 -11.64 4.54 -20.95
N VAL A 3 -10.73 5.37 -21.48
CA VAL A 3 -11.06 6.62 -22.15
C VAL A 3 -11.01 6.35 -23.64
N GLU A 4 -12.10 6.64 -24.34
CA GLU A 4 -12.19 6.49 -25.79
C GLU A 4 -11.70 7.75 -26.48
N LEU A 5 -10.76 7.59 -27.41
CA LEU A 5 -10.18 8.68 -28.20
C LEU A 5 -10.60 8.46 -29.66
N GLU A 6 -11.48 9.32 -30.14
CA GLU A 6 -11.92 9.28 -31.52
C GLU A 6 -10.94 10.04 -32.43
N ASN A 7 -10.61 9.44 -33.56
CA ASN A 7 -9.86 10.10 -34.63
C ASN A 7 -10.82 10.49 -35.76
N PRO A 8 -11.27 11.74 -35.83
CA PRO A 8 -12.19 12.18 -36.89
C PRO A 8 -11.50 12.46 -38.24
N PHE A 9 -10.16 12.32 -38.29
CA PHE A 9 -9.40 12.62 -39.49
C PHE A 9 -9.37 11.46 -40.47
N SER A 10 -9.10 11.78 -41.75
CA SER A 10 -8.90 10.80 -42.81
C SER A 10 -7.53 10.13 -42.80
N GLU A 11 -6.68 10.48 -41.86
CA GLU A 11 -5.33 9.95 -41.67
C GLU A 11 -5.18 9.41 -40.26
N ASP A 12 -4.20 8.51 -40.06
CA ASP A 12 -3.83 8.02 -38.73
C ASP A 12 -3.36 9.18 -37.85
N ALA A 13 -3.82 9.23 -36.60
CA ALA A 13 -3.42 10.21 -35.60
C ALA A 13 -2.62 9.57 -34.48
N GLU A 14 -1.67 10.31 -33.91
CA GLU A 14 -0.91 9.93 -32.72
C GLU A 14 -1.14 10.93 -31.60
N PHE A 15 -2.02 10.57 -30.67
CA PHE A 15 -2.31 11.37 -29.51
C PHE A 15 -1.20 11.20 -28.45
N THR A 16 -0.65 12.31 -27.99
CA THR A 16 0.21 12.34 -26.80
C THR A 16 -0.67 12.60 -25.58
N VAL A 17 -0.52 11.82 -24.53
CA VAL A 17 -1.34 11.91 -23.32
C VAL A 17 -0.49 12.12 -22.08
N ALA A 18 -0.95 12.98 -21.17
CA ALA A 18 -0.27 13.29 -19.93
C ALA A 18 -1.27 13.58 -18.80
N LEU A 19 -0.92 13.21 -17.58
CA LEU A 19 -1.64 13.62 -16.38
C LEU A 19 -1.06 14.94 -15.87
N ARG A 20 -1.93 15.84 -15.45
CA ARG A 20 -1.58 17.15 -14.87
C ARG A 20 -2.46 17.44 -13.67
N GLU A 21 -2.01 18.38 -12.83
CA GLU A 21 -2.79 18.96 -11.72
C GLU A 21 -3.41 17.93 -10.79
N SER A 22 -2.64 16.90 -10.42
CA SER A 22 -3.10 15.90 -9.46
C SER A 22 -3.25 16.52 -8.07
N THR A 23 -4.43 16.38 -7.47
CA THR A 23 -4.71 16.83 -6.10
C THR A 23 -5.30 15.72 -5.26
N VAL A 24 -5.09 15.80 -3.96
CA VAL A 24 -5.65 14.87 -2.97
C VAL A 24 -6.29 15.68 -1.85
N CYS A 25 -7.53 15.37 -1.54
CA CYS A 25 -8.26 15.97 -0.45
C CYS A 25 -8.74 14.89 0.53
N ASP A 26 -8.86 15.24 1.81
CA ASP A 26 -9.49 14.39 2.81
C ASP A 26 -11.02 14.25 2.59
N ALA A 27 -11.71 13.54 3.47
CA ALA A 27 -13.15 13.35 3.38
C ALA A 27 -13.93 14.67 3.48
N GLU A 28 -13.38 15.67 4.14
CA GLU A 28 -13.93 17.02 4.32
C GLU A 28 -13.55 17.96 3.17
N LYS A 29 -12.88 17.47 2.13
CA LYS A 29 -12.38 18.20 0.96
C LYS A 29 -11.28 19.21 1.26
N ASN A 30 -10.55 19.06 2.37
CA ASN A 30 -9.36 19.85 2.61
C ASN A 30 -8.15 19.22 1.89
N PRO A 31 -7.25 20.03 1.31
CA PRO A 31 -6.05 19.49 0.68
C PRO A 31 -5.18 18.70 1.67
N VAL A 32 -4.83 17.48 1.32
CA VAL A 32 -3.91 16.65 2.10
C VAL A 32 -2.49 17.03 1.77
N SER A 33 -1.84 17.76 2.68
CA SER A 33 -0.42 18.11 2.59
C SER A 33 0.36 17.29 3.59
N SER A 34 0.81 16.10 3.19
CA SER A 34 1.72 15.30 4.00
C SER A 34 2.97 14.95 3.19
N LYS A 35 4.12 14.86 3.87
CA LYS A 35 5.38 14.39 3.23
C LYS A 35 5.22 13.04 2.54
N ARG A 36 4.29 12.22 3.04
CA ARG A 36 3.96 10.91 2.47
C ARG A 36 3.30 11.03 1.09
N CYS A 37 2.52 12.07 0.86
CA CYS A 37 1.80 12.28 -0.41
C CYS A 37 2.65 13.00 -1.46
N GLU A 38 3.82 13.55 -1.08
CA GLU A 38 4.71 14.25 -2.01
C GLU A 38 5.19 13.31 -3.12
N GLY A 39 4.87 13.66 -4.36
CA GLY A 39 5.26 12.92 -5.56
C GLY A 39 4.55 11.57 -5.73
N MET A 40 3.49 11.29 -4.98
CA MET A 40 2.62 10.13 -5.23
C MET A 40 1.50 10.52 -6.20
N GLU A 41 1.22 9.62 -7.12
CA GLU A 41 0.12 9.75 -8.07
C GLU A 41 -0.92 8.67 -7.79
N ALA A 42 -2.20 9.01 -7.94
CA ALA A 42 -3.29 8.06 -7.79
C ALA A 42 -3.79 7.53 -9.14
N PHE A 43 -3.55 8.28 -10.21
CA PHE A 43 -3.94 7.90 -11.57
C PHE A 43 -2.72 7.51 -12.39
N TYR A 44 -2.86 6.47 -13.21
CA TYR A 44 -1.79 5.93 -14.05
C TYR A 44 -2.33 5.66 -15.45
N LEU A 45 -1.56 6.04 -16.46
CA LEU A 45 -1.89 5.80 -17.87
C LEU A 45 -1.26 4.50 -18.35
N SER A 46 -1.98 3.73 -19.15
CA SER A 46 -1.44 2.54 -19.81
C SER A 46 -0.36 2.88 -20.84
N SER A 47 -0.41 4.08 -21.41
CA SER A 47 0.56 4.61 -22.36
C SER A 47 0.54 6.14 -22.34
N THR A 48 1.66 6.77 -22.67
CA THR A 48 1.77 8.21 -22.92
C THR A 48 1.50 8.59 -24.38
N ARG A 49 1.30 7.59 -25.24
CA ARG A 49 0.96 7.78 -26.67
C ARG A 49 -0.11 6.77 -27.08
N CYS A 50 -1.09 7.24 -27.84
CA CYS A 50 -2.16 6.41 -28.38
C CYS A 50 -2.26 6.65 -29.89
N ARG A 51 -1.95 5.65 -30.70
CA ARG A 51 -2.09 5.70 -32.15
C ARG A 51 -3.47 5.19 -32.54
N VAL A 52 -4.25 6.02 -33.24
CA VAL A 52 -5.61 5.72 -33.68
C VAL A 52 -5.69 5.84 -35.19
N LYS A 53 -6.19 4.81 -35.85
CA LYS A 53 -6.38 4.81 -37.30
C LYS A 53 -7.40 5.84 -37.75
N ALA A 54 -7.32 6.25 -38.99
CA ALA A 54 -8.28 7.13 -39.63
C ALA A 54 -9.73 6.69 -39.38
N GLY A 55 -10.57 7.60 -38.88
CA GLY A 55 -11.99 7.37 -38.61
C GLY A 55 -12.29 6.30 -37.56
N ALA A 56 -11.30 5.87 -36.78
CA ALA A 56 -11.46 4.85 -35.76
C ALA A 56 -11.42 5.44 -34.34
N THR A 57 -11.80 4.62 -33.36
CA THR A 57 -11.71 4.93 -31.94
C THR A 57 -10.58 4.11 -31.31
N GLY A 58 -9.67 4.76 -30.62
CA GLY A 58 -8.65 4.17 -29.77
C GLY A 58 -9.08 4.12 -28.31
N LYS A 59 -8.45 3.27 -27.52
CA LYS A 59 -8.70 3.16 -26.08
C LYS A 59 -7.44 3.44 -25.30
N LEU A 60 -7.56 4.32 -24.30
CA LEU A 60 -6.54 4.59 -23.31
C LEU A 60 -7.05 4.12 -21.95
N THR A 61 -6.36 3.18 -21.33
CA THR A 61 -6.73 2.73 -19.98
C THR A 61 -6.11 3.63 -18.94
N VAL A 62 -6.95 4.16 -18.05
CA VAL A 62 -6.56 4.91 -16.86
C VAL A 62 -6.80 4.02 -15.64
N SER A 63 -5.74 3.73 -14.90
CA SER A 63 -5.81 2.99 -13.65
C SER A 63 -5.85 3.94 -12.46
N PHE A 64 -6.71 3.66 -11.48
CA PHE A 64 -6.81 4.40 -10.23
C PHE A 64 -6.28 3.56 -9.07
N LEU A 65 -5.26 4.06 -8.39
CA LEU A 65 -4.57 3.41 -7.27
C LEU A 65 -4.45 4.42 -6.11
N PRO A 66 -5.50 4.55 -5.29
CA PRO A 66 -5.46 5.48 -4.17
C PRO A 66 -4.43 5.03 -3.13
N PHE A 67 -3.71 6.00 -2.57
CA PHE A 67 -2.71 5.80 -1.51
C PHE A 67 -3.14 6.38 -0.16
N GLU A 68 -4.28 7.07 -0.10
CA GLU A 68 -4.92 7.59 1.11
C GLU A 68 -6.39 7.15 1.13
N ALA A 69 -6.97 6.93 2.33
CA ALA A 69 -8.38 6.57 2.51
C ALA A 69 -8.84 6.91 3.94
N PRO A 70 -10.02 7.60 4.11
CA PRO A 70 -10.88 8.10 3.04
C PRO A 70 -10.28 9.34 2.38
N ALA A 71 -10.37 9.45 1.04
CA ALA A 71 -9.86 10.60 0.31
C ALA A 71 -10.55 10.78 -1.05
N HIS A 72 -10.45 12.02 -1.58
CA HIS A 72 -10.86 12.40 -2.92
C HIS A 72 -9.63 12.77 -3.73
N PHE A 73 -9.56 12.28 -4.94
CA PHE A 73 -8.45 12.50 -5.86
C PHE A 73 -8.99 13.12 -7.13
N THR A 74 -8.30 14.14 -7.63
CA THR A 74 -8.58 14.71 -8.95
C THR A 74 -7.31 14.83 -9.76
N ALA A 75 -7.43 14.75 -11.08
CA ALA A 75 -6.34 15.01 -12.01
C ALA A 75 -6.92 15.47 -13.35
N LEU A 76 -6.13 16.17 -14.16
CA LEU A 76 -6.46 16.48 -15.55
C LEU A 76 -5.70 15.53 -16.48
N LEU A 77 -6.43 14.80 -17.30
CA LEU A 77 -5.88 14.05 -18.41
C LEU A 77 -5.84 14.94 -19.63
N GLY A 78 -4.66 15.40 -20.02
CA GLY A 78 -4.44 16.13 -21.25
C GLY A 78 -4.18 15.17 -22.40
N VAL A 79 -4.88 15.38 -23.52
CA VAL A 79 -4.71 14.65 -24.78
C VAL A 79 -4.35 15.66 -25.86
N PHE A 80 -3.23 15.47 -26.54
CA PHE A 80 -2.65 16.42 -27.47
C PHE A 80 -2.47 15.77 -28.83
N ASP A 81 -2.92 16.43 -29.86
CA ASP A 81 -2.65 16.09 -31.25
C ASP A 81 -2.36 17.38 -32.05
N SER A 82 -1.41 17.31 -32.99
CA SER A 82 -0.96 18.46 -33.77
C SER A 82 -2.03 19.06 -34.65
N LYS A 83 -3.05 18.28 -35.07
CA LYS A 83 -4.14 18.69 -35.96
C LYS A 83 -5.42 19.03 -35.17
N ALA A 84 -5.71 18.20 -34.14
CA ALA A 84 -6.92 18.31 -33.33
C ALA A 84 -6.78 19.32 -32.17
N GLY A 85 -5.53 19.65 -31.78
CA GLY A 85 -5.26 20.52 -30.64
C GLY A 85 -5.22 19.77 -29.32
N GLU A 86 -5.69 20.41 -28.27
CA GLU A 86 -5.63 19.92 -26.90
C GLU A 86 -7.04 19.67 -26.36
N TYR A 87 -7.20 18.48 -25.72
CA TYR A 87 -8.42 18.11 -25.00
C TYR A 87 -8.08 17.80 -23.57
N TYR A 88 -8.99 18.10 -22.65
CA TYR A 88 -8.81 17.83 -21.23
C TYR A 88 -10.00 17.05 -20.69
N TYR A 89 -9.71 15.98 -19.97
CA TYR A 89 -10.69 15.20 -19.23
C TYR A 89 -10.39 15.34 -17.74
N GLU A 90 -11.39 15.71 -16.96
CA GLU A 90 -11.27 15.67 -15.50
C GLU A 90 -11.42 14.25 -15.01
N LEU A 91 -10.42 13.77 -14.28
CA LEU A 91 -10.44 12.49 -13.60
C LEU A 91 -10.79 12.73 -12.13
N MET A 92 -11.79 12.01 -11.64
CA MET A 92 -12.17 12.03 -10.24
C MET A 92 -12.14 10.61 -9.69
N GLY A 93 -11.54 10.45 -8.52
CA GLY A 93 -11.49 9.19 -7.80
C GLY A 93 -11.81 9.40 -6.33
N THR A 94 -12.50 8.45 -5.74
CA THR A 94 -12.75 8.42 -4.29
C THR A 94 -12.25 7.12 -3.73
N SER A 95 -11.65 7.18 -2.55
CA SER A 95 -11.24 6.00 -1.79
C SER A 95 -12.03 5.90 -0.51
N SER A 96 -12.39 4.69 -0.16
CA SER A 96 -12.95 4.35 1.15
C SER A 96 -11.96 3.49 1.93
N PRO A 97 -11.96 3.56 3.27
CA PRO A 97 -11.18 2.64 4.07
C PRO A 97 -11.48 1.20 3.68
N PRO A 98 -10.48 0.32 3.58
CA PRO A 98 -10.72 -1.09 3.27
C PRO A 98 -11.53 -1.74 4.39
N LEU A 99 -12.23 -2.81 4.06
CA LEU A 99 -12.90 -3.62 5.07
C LEU A 99 -11.86 -4.18 6.06
N PRO A 100 -12.25 -4.35 7.33
CA PRO A 100 -11.39 -5.00 8.31
C PRO A 100 -10.94 -6.37 7.85
N LEU A 101 -9.65 -6.63 7.98
CA LEU A 101 -9.07 -7.92 7.61
C LEU A 101 -9.46 -9.01 8.60
N GLU A 102 -9.57 -8.62 9.85
CA GLU A 102 -9.88 -9.52 10.96
C GLU A 102 -10.47 -8.75 12.14
N THR A 103 -11.34 -9.41 12.92
CA THR A 103 -11.89 -8.88 14.16
C THR A 103 -11.41 -9.75 15.33
N TYR A 104 -10.76 -9.12 16.31
CA TYR A 104 -10.26 -9.76 17.50
C TYR A 104 -11.12 -9.44 18.71
N LYS A 105 -11.47 -10.49 19.48
CA LYS A 105 -12.15 -10.33 20.76
C LYS A 105 -11.15 -10.47 21.89
N MET A 106 -11.18 -9.53 22.84
CA MET A 106 -10.33 -9.52 24.01
C MET A 106 -11.20 -9.41 25.28
N GLN A 107 -10.94 -10.26 26.26
CA GLN A 107 -11.58 -10.19 27.58
C GLN A 107 -10.50 -9.98 28.61
N VAL A 108 -10.57 -8.87 29.31
CA VAL A 108 -9.59 -8.49 30.32
C VAL A 108 -10.32 -7.96 31.54
N LYS A 109 -9.90 -8.34 32.73
CA LYS A 109 -10.47 -7.78 33.99
C LYS A 109 -10.24 -6.26 34.02
N ALA A 110 -11.19 -5.54 34.60
CA ALA A 110 -11.01 -4.10 34.81
C ALA A 110 -9.71 -3.86 35.62
N GLU A 111 -9.02 -2.78 35.30
CA GLU A 111 -7.71 -2.40 35.89
C GLU A 111 -6.55 -3.38 35.59
N ALA A 112 -6.76 -4.40 34.79
CA ALA A 112 -5.72 -5.27 34.28
C ALA A 112 -5.43 -4.99 32.81
N SER A 113 -4.27 -5.38 32.33
CA SER A 113 -3.93 -5.32 30.90
C SER A 113 -3.95 -6.71 30.27
N GLY A 114 -4.29 -6.75 29.00
CA GLY A 114 -4.17 -7.94 28.15
C GLY A 114 -3.54 -7.59 26.83
N THR A 115 -2.81 -8.51 26.24
CA THR A 115 -2.14 -8.32 24.95
C THR A 115 -2.68 -9.28 23.92
N LYS A 116 -2.73 -8.82 22.66
CA LYS A 116 -3.05 -9.64 21.50
C LYS A 116 -1.99 -9.42 20.43
N ASP A 117 -1.47 -10.53 19.94
CA ASP A 117 -0.54 -10.54 18.83
C ASP A 117 -1.30 -10.61 17.51
N ILE A 118 -1.03 -9.67 16.61
CA ILE A 118 -1.46 -9.71 15.22
C ILE A 118 -0.27 -10.17 14.38
N ILE A 119 -0.46 -11.23 13.63
CA ILE A 119 0.51 -11.69 12.66
C ILE A 119 0.23 -10.98 11.33
N LEU A 120 1.21 -10.24 10.83
CA LEU A 120 1.11 -9.44 9.63
C LEU A 120 1.81 -10.15 8.46
N PRO A 121 1.09 -10.98 7.68
CA PRO A 121 1.70 -11.64 6.54
C PRO A 121 1.97 -10.64 5.41
N LEU A 122 3.07 -10.84 4.69
CA LEU A 122 3.28 -10.19 3.41
C LEU A 122 2.32 -10.82 2.38
N ARG A 123 1.41 -10.00 1.80
CA ARG A 123 0.51 -10.48 0.76
C ARG A 123 1.12 -10.20 -0.61
N ASN A 124 1.01 -11.15 -1.54
CA ASN A 124 1.50 -11.00 -2.91
C ASN A 124 0.92 -9.76 -3.62
N MET A 125 -0.35 -9.42 -3.35
CA MET A 125 -0.98 -8.21 -3.90
C MET A 125 -0.26 -6.90 -3.53
N GLN A 126 0.44 -6.85 -2.41
CA GLN A 126 1.21 -5.68 -2.00
C GLN A 126 2.49 -5.54 -2.80
N VAL A 127 3.13 -6.66 -3.11
CA VAL A 127 4.32 -6.70 -3.95
C VAL A 127 3.98 -6.27 -5.39
N GLU A 128 2.83 -6.71 -5.91
CA GLU A 128 2.37 -6.32 -7.24
C GLU A 128 2.02 -4.82 -7.31
N ARG A 129 1.32 -4.28 -6.31
CA ARG A 129 1.04 -2.84 -6.22
C ARG A 129 2.33 -2.03 -6.14
N ALA A 130 3.28 -2.45 -5.29
CA ALA A 130 4.58 -1.81 -5.19
C ALA A 130 5.34 -1.85 -6.52
N ARG A 131 5.33 -2.98 -7.23
CA ARG A 131 5.96 -3.11 -8.55
C ARG A 131 5.31 -2.19 -9.58
N THR A 132 3.98 -2.19 -9.66
CA THR A 132 3.25 -1.35 -10.61
C THR A 132 3.50 0.12 -10.34
N TRP A 133 3.50 0.53 -9.08
CA TRP A 133 3.78 1.89 -8.66
C TRP A 133 5.22 2.32 -8.99
N LEU A 134 6.19 1.46 -8.79
CA LEU A 134 7.59 1.72 -9.09
C LEU A 134 7.90 1.70 -10.60
N GLN A 135 7.24 0.83 -11.37
CA GLN A 135 7.39 0.76 -12.82
C GLN A 135 6.89 2.02 -13.53
N ASN A 136 5.83 2.64 -13.03
CA ASN A 136 5.24 3.82 -13.62
C ASN A 136 6.01 5.12 -13.33
N ARG A 137 6.99 5.12 -12.45
CA ARG A 137 7.84 6.30 -12.15
C ARG A 137 8.97 6.55 -13.15
N GLY A 138 9.06 5.77 -14.24
CA GLY A 138 10.13 5.94 -15.26
C GLY A 138 11.54 5.59 -14.78
N ALA A 139 11.71 5.20 -13.54
CA ALA A 139 12.89 4.53 -13.04
C ALA A 139 12.76 3.05 -13.44
N GLY A 140 13.81 2.47 -14.03
CA GLY A 140 13.87 1.02 -14.30
C GLY A 140 13.41 0.23 -13.07
N PRO A 141 13.05 -1.07 -13.18
CA PRO A 141 12.42 -1.78 -12.08
C PRO A 141 13.29 -1.63 -10.82
N PRO A 142 12.93 -0.76 -9.87
CA PRO A 142 13.71 -0.66 -8.64
C PRO A 142 13.49 -1.98 -7.91
N ASN A 143 14.53 -2.46 -7.28
CA ASN A 143 14.37 -3.52 -6.31
C ASN A 143 13.31 -3.06 -5.31
N PRO A 144 12.25 -3.83 -5.09
CA PRO A 144 11.27 -3.48 -4.08
C PRO A 144 12.00 -3.25 -2.76
N PRO A 145 11.57 -2.29 -1.93
CA PRO A 145 12.25 -2.02 -0.67
C PRO A 145 12.30 -3.29 0.18
N ASP A 146 13.42 -3.51 0.85
CA ASP A 146 13.62 -4.67 1.72
C ASP A 146 12.57 -4.75 2.82
N TYR A 147 12.04 -3.61 3.24
CA TYR A 147 11.03 -3.49 4.28
C TYR A 147 9.88 -2.59 3.85
N ILE A 148 8.67 -3.00 4.19
CA ILE A 148 7.47 -2.16 4.10
C ILE A 148 7.18 -1.65 5.51
N ASN A 149 7.24 -0.33 5.70
CA ASN A 149 6.99 0.32 6.97
C ASN A 149 5.53 0.76 7.04
N TYR A 150 4.87 0.40 8.13
CA TYR A 150 3.50 0.82 8.42
C TYR A 150 3.47 1.75 9.61
N ASP A 151 2.83 2.89 9.44
CA ASP A 151 2.39 3.72 10.55
C ASP A 151 1.13 3.12 11.16
N VAL A 152 1.11 3.01 12.47
CA VAL A 152 0.02 2.38 13.23
C VAL A 152 -0.78 3.46 13.95
N LYS A 153 -2.09 3.51 13.67
CA LYS A 153 -3.05 4.37 14.38
C LYS A 153 -4.06 3.50 15.13
N VAL A 154 -4.33 3.88 16.38
CA VAL A 154 -5.29 3.23 17.27
C VAL A 154 -6.40 4.21 17.56
N SER A 155 -7.66 3.83 17.33
CA SER A 155 -8.81 4.74 17.46
C SER A 155 -9.31 4.95 18.89
N SER A 156 -8.89 4.12 19.82
CA SER A 156 -9.40 4.14 21.20
C SER A 156 -8.26 4.33 22.22
N PRO A 157 -8.42 5.20 23.23
CA PRO A 157 -7.39 5.44 24.24
C PRO A 157 -7.19 4.28 25.23
N TYR A 158 -8.05 3.28 25.19
CA TYR A 158 -7.94 2.07 26.02
C TYR A 158 -7.05 0.99 25.38
N TYR A 159 -6.55 1.27 24.18
CA TYR A 159 -5.65 0.38 23.48
C TYR A 159 -4.34 1.09 23.18
N ASN A 160 -3.28 0.31 23.21
CA ASN A 160 -1.94 0.78 22.88
C ASN A 160 -1.28 -0.19 21.88
N ALA A 161 -0.50 0.37 20.96
CA ALA A 161 0.31 -0.39 20.00
C ALA A 161 1.56 0.42 19.63
N PRO A 162 2.62 -0.22 19.13
CA PRO A 162 3.75 0.50 18.55
C PRO A 162 3.30 1.45 17.46
N LYS A 163 3.90 2.64 17.40
CA LYS A 163 3.55 3.64 16.36
C LYS A 163 3.92 3.22 14.95
N GLN A 164 4.87 2.30 14.83
CA GLN A 164 5.33 1.78 13.55
C GLN A 164 5.62 0.29 13.64
N VAL A 165 5.41 -0.41 12.53
CA VAL A 165 5.81 -1.81 12.34
C VAL A 165 6.37 -2.01 10.94
N SER A 166 7.45 -2.79 10.81
CA SER A 166 8.09 -3.08 9.52
C SER A 166 7.90 -4.54 9.16
N ILE A 167 7.53 -4.79 7.91
CA ILE A 167 7.42 -6.15 7.35
C ILE A 167 8.56 -6.33 6.36
N TYR A 168 9.34 -7.40 6.52
CA TYR A 168 10.39 -7.74 5.58
C TYR A 168 9.80 -8.25 4.26
N ASN A 169 10.20 -7.63 3.17
CA ASN A 169 9.77 -8.00 1.82
C ASN A 169 10.80 -8.96 1.19
N GLY A 170 10.69 -10.23 1.47
CA GLY A 170 11.66 -11.30 1.16
C GLY A 170 12.26 -11.42 -0.25
N ASN A 171 12.13 -10.41 -1.12
CA ASN A 171 12.68 -10.40 -2.47
C ASN A 171 14.16 -9.93 -2.56
N ALA A 172 14.79 -9.55 -1.46
CA ALA A 172 16.18 -9.08 -1.47
C ALA A 172 17.24 -10.19 -1.71
N ALA A 173 16.84 -11.47 -1.76
CA ALA A 173 17.77 -12.60 -1.89
C ALA A 173 17.93 -13.15 -3.33
N GLY A 174 17.50 -12.42 -4.38
CA GLY A 174 17.55 -12.88 -5.78
C GLY A 174 18.76 -12.43 -6.60
N GLY A 175 19.75 -11.80 -6.02
CA GLY A 175 21.01 -11.46 -6.68
C GLY A 175 21.92 -12.68 -6.86
N LYS A 176 21.59 -13.62 -7.77
CA LYS A 176 22.57 -14.57 -8.30
C LYS A 176 23.57 -13.78 -9.12
N GLY A 177 24.67 -13.38 -8.47
CA GLY A 177 25.90 -13.04 -9.15
C GLY A 177 26.46 -14.33 -9.79
N GLU A 178 26.16 -14.56 -11.06
CA GLU A 178 26.94 -15.50 -11.87
C GLU A 178 28.33 -14.92 -12.10
N GLY A 179 29.19 -15.05 -11.11
CA GLY A 179 30.62 -14.89 -11.26
C GLY A 179 31.21 -16.17 -11.88
N LYS A 180 31.25 -16.25 -13.21
CA LYS A 180 32.15 -17.16 -13.91
C LYS A 180 33.59 -16.70 -13.64
N GLY A 181 34.22 -17.24 -12.61
CA GLY A 181 35.63 -17.17 -12.35
C GLY A 181 36.24 -18.57 -12.31
N ARG A 182 36.73 -19.05 -13.45
CA ARG A 182 37.65 -20.19 -13.49
C ARG A 182 38.97 -19.76 -12.88
N GLY A 183 39.44 -20.45 -11.88
CA GLY A 183 40.82 -20.40 -11.37
C GLY A 183 41.11 -21.64 -10.56
N PRO A 184 42.35 -22.20 -10.62
CA PRO A 184 42.60 -23.60 -10.32
C PRO A 184 42.85 -23.89 -8.85
N ALA A 185 42.73 -25.18 -8.54
CA ALA A 185 42.88 -25.87 -7.29
C ALA A 185 44.10 -25.48 -6.44
N ALA A 186 43.89 -25.30 -5.14
CA ALA A 186 44.86 -25.57 -4.10
C ALA A 186 44.13 -26.01 -2.83
N ASP A 187 44.50 -27.18 -2.42
CA ASP A 187 44.28 -27.98 -1.21
C ASP A 187 44.48 -27.19 0.10
N ARG A 188 43.64 -27.44 1.10
CA ARG A 188 43.93 -27.77 2.51
C ARG A 188 42.81 -27.38 3.49
N SER A 189 42.19 -28.42 3.98
CA SER A 189 41.84 -28.74 5.40
C SER A 189 41.80 -27.57 6.40
N GLN A 190 40.66 -27.42 7.07
CA GLN A 190 40.40 -27.56 8.49
C GLN A 190 39.08 -26.87 8.89
N GLY A 191 38.13 -27.62 9.37
CA GLY A 191 37.52 -27.57 10.67
C GLY A 191 37.06 -26.21 11.15
N GLY A 192 35.77 -25.93 10.93
CA GLY A 192 35.07 -24.80 11.53
C GLY A 192 33.59 -25.04 11.43
N ASP A 193 33.01 -25.67 12.44
CA ASP A 193 31.59 -25.93 12.63
C ASP A 193 30.84 -24.57 12.84
N GLY A 194 30.83 -23.75 11.79
CA GLY A 194 30.08 -22.52 11.74
C GLY A 194 28.69 -22.82 11.22
N ARG A 195 27.80 -23.34 12.05
CA ARG A 195 26.35 -23.29 11.81
C ARG A 195 25.99 -21.82 11.59
N ARG A 196 25.98 -21.38 10.32
CA ARG A 196 25.23 -20.20 9.92
C ARG A 196 23.78 -20.51 10.29
N PRO A 197 23.14 -19.72 11.17
CA PRO A 197 21.71 -19.79 11.31
C PRO A 197 21.15 -19.48 9.91
N SER A 198 20.53 -20.46 9.28
CA SER A 198 19.64 -20.21 8.14
C SER A 198 18.48 -19.41 8.71
N ALA A 199 18.68 -18.11 8.79
CA ALA A 199 17.60 -17.17 9.02
C ALA A 199 16.70 -17.25 7.78
N GLN A 200 15.78 -18.19 7.76
CA GLN A 200 14.51 -17.99 7.12
C GLN A 200 13.90 -16.78 7.83
N ALA A 201 14.28 -15.59 7.38
CA ALA A 201 13.63 -14.37 7.79
C ALA A 201 12.15 -14.57 7.48
N SER A 202 11.36 -14.77 8.52
CA SER A 202 9.93 -15.01 8.39
C SER A 202 9.35 -13.77 7.71
N GLN A 203 8.70 -13.94 6.58
CA GLN A 203 7.97 -12.89 5.86
C GLN A 203 6.77 -12.35 6.69
N VAL A 204 6.87 -12.47 7.98
CA VAL A 204 5.78 -12.25 8.94
C VAL A 204 6.29 -11.34 10.04
N ALA A 205 5.70 -10.17 10.17
CA ALA A 205 5.92 -9.28 11.31
C ALA A 205 4.82 -9.49 12.36
N LYS A 206 5.15 -9.18 13.59
CA LYS A 206 4.24 -9.27 14.74
C LYS A 206 3.94 -7.87 15.25
N LEU A 207 2.67 -7.51 15.33
CA LEU A 207 2.18 -6.31 15.98
C LEU A 207 1.50 -6.70 17.29
N VAL A 208 1.99 -6.18 18.40
CA VAL A 208 1.40 -6.40 19.73
C VAL A 208 0.44 -5.26 20.02
N VAL A 209 -0.82 -5.60 20.28
CA VAL A 209 -1.85 -4.65 20.70
C VAL A 209 -2.18 -4.94 22.15
N GLU A 210 -2.05 -3.92 23.01
CA GLU A 210 -2.37 -3.96 24.42
C GLU A 210 -3.73 -3.33 24.65
N PHE A 211 -4.56 -3.96 25.48
CA PHE A 211 -5.86 -3.48 25.89
C PHE A 211 -5.92 -3.31 27.41
N TRP A 212 -6.34 -2.13 27.85
CA TRP A 212 -6.40 -1.78 29.25
C TRP A 212 -7.73 -1.10 29.61
N PRO A 213 -8.78 -1.89 29.91
CA PRO A 213 -10.07 -1.34 30.34
C PRO A 213 -9.97 -0.76 31.75
N LYS A 214 -10.52 0.43 31.94
CA LYS A 214 -10.61 1.07 33.28
C LYS A 214 -11.81 0.58 34.06
N GLU A 215 -12.90 0.29 33.38
CA GLU A 215 -14.20 -0.08 33.95
C GLU A 215 -14.79 -1.29 33.24
N PRO A 216 -15.78 -1.97 33.83
CA PRO A 216 -16.55 -2.97 33.12
C PRO A 216 -17.31 -2.36 31.94
N GLY A 217 -17.22 -2.98 30.76
CA GLY A 217 -17.87 -2.44 29.56
C GLY A 217 -17.38 -3.06 28.27
N VAL A 218 -17.88 -2.54 27.16
CA VAL A 218 -17.47 -2.90 25.80
C VAL A 218 -16.66 -1.75 25.21
N TYR A 219 -15.50 -2.08 24.66
CA TYR A 219 -14.52 -1.12 24.16
C TYR A 219 -14.18 -1.46 22.71
N PRO A 220 -14.93 -0.91 21.74
CA PRO A 220 -14.57 -1.08 20.33
C PRO A 220 -13.30 -0.29 20.00
N CYS A 221 -12.45 -0.86 19.14
CA CYS A 221 -11.26 -0.20 18.66
C CYS A 221 -10.95 -0.62 17.23
N THR A 222 -10.44 0.32 16.44
CA THR A 222 -9.90 0.08 15.12
C THR A 222 -8.40 0.37 15.14
N VAL A 223 -7.62 -0.60 14.68
CA VAL A 223 -6.18 -0.45 14.46
C VAL A 223 -5.96 -0.36 12.97
N THR A 224 -5.47 0.80 12.52
CA THR A 224 -5.19 1.07 11.12
C THR A 224 -3.68 1.09 10.89
N LEU A 225 -3.21 0.26 9.97
CA LEU A 225 -1.83 0.24 9.50
C LEU A 225 -1.80 0.87 8.11
N THR A 226 -0.98 1.89 7.95
CA THR A 226 -0.88 2.64 6.70
C THR A 226 0.57 2.63 6.20
N SER A 227 0.77 2.22 4.97
CA SER A 227 2.07 2.27 4.27
C SER A 227 1.92 2.94 2.91
N ASP A 228 3.04 3.11 2.20
CA ASP A 228 3.03 3.61 0.81
C ASP A 228 2.40 2.62 -0.17
N VAL A 229 2.22 1.36 0.24
CA VAL A 229 1.74 0.27 -0.62
C VAL A 229 0.29 -0.09 -0.37
N ASP A 230 -0.17 -0.05 0.90
CA ASP A 230 -1.53 -0.42 1.26
C ASP A 230 -1.96 0.12 2.63
N ILE A 231 -3.27 0.00 2.89
CA ILE A 231 -3.89 0.27 4.17
C ILE A 231 -4.51 -1.03 4.67
N ARG A 232 -4.27 -1.38 5.93
CA ARG A 232 -4.84 -2.54 6.61
C ARG A 232 -5.60 -2.12 7.83
N ILE A 233 -6.79 -2.69 8.01
CA ILE A 233 -7.65 -2.40 9.16
C ILE A 233 -7.89 -3.70 9.93
N TYR A 234 -7.74 -3.60 11.25
CA TYR A 234 -8.07 -4.65 12.21
C TYR A 234 -9.05 -4.08 13.22
N GLN A 235 -10.12 -4.82 13.51
CA GLN A 235 -11.07 -4.45 14.53
C GLN A 235 -10.83 -5.21 15.83
N PHE A 236 -11.06 -4.54 16.94
CA PHE A 236 -10.99 -5.11 18.27
C PHE A 236 -12.29 -4.85 19.03
N GLU A 237 -12.78 -5.89 19.68
CA GLU A 237 -13.89 -5.82 20.62
C GLU A 237 -13.35 -6.23 21.99
N GLY A 238 -12.93 -5.25 22.78
CA GLY A 238 -12.50 -5.47 24.15
C GLY A 238 -13.70 -5.50 25.11
N THR A 239 -13.70 -6.43 26.03
CA THR A 239 -14.69 -6.48 27.10
C THR A 239 -14.01 -6.52 28.47
N GLY A 240 -14.35 -5.55 29.31
CA GLY A 240 -14.10 -5.65 30.75
C GLY A 240 -15.25 -6.45 31.39
N PRO A 241 -14.97 -7.49 32.19
CA PRO A 241 -16.03 -8.27 32.81
C PRO A 241 -16.90 -7.39 33.71
N GLN A 242 -18.20 -7.52 33.56
CA GLN A 242 -19.13 -6.96 34.52
C GLN A 242 -18.80 -7.55 35.91
N SER A 243 -18.51 -6.71 36.86
CA SER A 243 -18.45 -7.14 38.25
C SER A 243 -19.83 -7.73 38.57
N CYS A 244 -19.87 -9.03 38.79
CA CYS A 244 -21.04 -9.61 39.41
C CYS A 244 -21.13 -9.03 40.84
N TRP A 245 -21.84 -7.90 40.96
CA TRP A 245 -22.29 -7.46 42.25
C TRP A 245 -23.18 -8.58 42.79
N ARG A 246 -22.63 -9.47 43.62
CA ARG A 246 -23.46 -10.23 44.53
C ARG A 246 -24.03 -9.19 45.48
N VAL A 247 -25.29 -8.80 45.27
CA VAL A 247 -26.07 -8.13 46.27
C VAL A 247 -26.17 -9.13 47.42
N PRO A 248 -25.80 -8.76 48.65
CA PRO A 248 -25.89 -9.62 49.83
C PRO A 248 -27.34 -9.98 50.15
#